data_a2409c6886b8ba8ce65c7fa30e6398b8
#
_entry.id   a2409c6886b8ba8ce65c7fa30e6398b8
#
_cell.length_a   1.000
_cell.length_b   1.000
_cell.length_c   1.000
_cell.angle_alpha   90.00
_cell.angle_beta   90.00
_cell.angle_gamma   90.00
#
_symmetry.space_group_name_H-M   'P 1'
#
loop_
_entity.id
_entity.type
_entity.pdbx_description
1 polymer ?
#
loop_
_entity_poly.entity_id
_entity_poly.type
_entity_poly.pdbx_seq_one_letter_code
_entity_poly.pdbx_strand_id
1 'polypeptide(L)'
;MIFYVTGKCKNKDVVEQYVINCLKYLNLHRMTSKSVIINFKNKVEGDAQGYCFAIEKDAEVTISKTWAGRKLTFMEQMQTLAHELVHVKQYFRNELSYGETGDFC
;
A
#
# COMPACT_ATOMS: atom_id res chain seq x y z
N MET A 1 -10.37 -0.69 9.90
CA MET A 1 -9.41 -1.56 9.16
C MET A 1 -8.18 -1.80 10.01
N ILE A 2 -7.75 -3.03 10.09
CA ILE A 2 -6.51 -3.41 10.77
C ILE A 2 -5.39 -3.34 9.75
N PHE A 3 -4.25 -2.77 10.12
CA PHE A 3 -3.09 -2.73 9.21
C PHE A 3 -1.82 -3.15 9.91
N TYR A 4 -0.89 -3.67 9.11
CA TYR A 4 0.44 -4.09 9.57
C TYR A 4 1.47 -3.51 8.61
N VAL A 5 2.57 -2.99 9.15
CA VAL A 5 3.71 -2.53 8.36
C VAL A 5 4.85 -3.51 8.56
N THR A 6 5.34 -4.10 7.47
CA THR A 6 6.39 -5.10 7.48
C THR A 6 7.56 -4.68 6.61
N GLY A 7 8.71 -5.34 6.78
CA GLY A 7 9.92 -5.01 6.07
C GLY A 7 10.73 -3.93 6.78
N LYS A 8 11.91 -3.62 6.24
CA LYS A 8 12.77 -2.58 6.81
C LYS A 8 12.34 -1.22 6.29
N CYS A 9 11.89 -0.35 7.16
CA CYS A 9 11.63 1.04 6.81
C CYS A 9 12.19 1.95 7.90
N LYS A 10 12.70 3.11 7.48
CA LYS A 10 13.09 4.16 8.42
C LYS A 10 11.82 4.82 8.92
N ASN A 11 11.85 5.27 10.17
CA ASN A 11 10.74 6.04 10.75
C ASN A 11 9.40 5.29 10.67
N LYS A 12 9.40 4.06 11.17
CA LYS A 12 8.20 3.22 11.15
C LYS A 12 7.00 3.93 11.77
N ASP A 13 7.21 4.67 12.84
CA ASP A 13 6.14 5.43 13.52
C ASP A 13 5.52 6.47 12.58
N VAL A 14 6.35 7.15 11.79
CA VAL A 14 5.88 8.13 10.82
C VAL A 14 5.07 7.43 9.72
N VAL A 15 5.57 6.29 9.24
CA VAL A 15 4.86 5.49 8.23
C VAL A 15 3.50 5.05 8.76
N GLU A 16 3.44 4.54 9.97
CA GLU A 16 2.20 4.10 10.59
C GLU A 16 1.20 5.25 10.73
N GLN A 17 1.68 6.43 11.15
CA GLN A 17 0.82 7.60 11.25
C GLN A 17 0.31 8.03 9.87
N TYR A 18 1.15 7.96 8.86
CA TYR A 18 0.74 8.26 7.48
C TYR A 18 -0.33 7.30 7.01
N VAL A 19 -0.17 6.01 7.29
CA VAL A 19 -1.19 4.99 6.94
C VAL A 19 -2.52 5.31 7.62
N ILE A 20 -2.48 5.62 8.91
CA ILE A 20 -3.69 5.98 9.66
C ILE A 20 -4.40 7.16 8.99
N ASN A 21 -3.66 8.19 8.64
CA ASN A 21 -4.22 9.38 7.99
C ASN A 21 -4.82 9.04 6.63
N CYS A 22 -4.15 8.21 5.84
CA CYS A 22 -4.66 7.76 4.55
C CYS A 22 -5.94 6.95 4.68
N LEU A 23 -5.98 6.02 5.65
CA LEU A 23 -7.16 5.20 5.87
C LEU A 23 -8.37 6.05 6.26
N LYS A 24 -8.15 7.07 7.08
CA LYS A 24 -9.21 8.01 7.46
C LYS A 24 -9.66 8.84 6.26
N TYR A 25 -8.72 9.37 5.49
CA TYR A 25 -9.02 10.15 4.30
C TYR A 25 -9.84 9.35 3.29
N LEU A 26 -9.51 8.09 3.11
CA LEU A 26 -10.18 7.19 2.18
C LEU A 26 -11.44 6.55 2.77
N ASN A 27 -11.76 6.84 4.02
CA ASN A 27 -12.90 6.27 4.74
C ASN A 27 -12.80 4.75 4.91
N LEU A 28 -11.59 4.21 4.88
CA LEU A 28 -11.34 2.78 5.07
C LEU A 28 -11.28 2.37 6.53
N HIS A 29 -11.01 3.32 7.43
CA HIS A 29 -10.86 3.05 8.86
C HIS A 29 -12.12 2.43 9.49
N ARG A 30 -13.28 2.61 8.87
CA ARG A 30 -14.54 2.05 9.33
C ARG A 30 -14.77 0.60 8.92
N MET A 31 -13.96 0.06 8.03
CA MET A 31 -14.08 -1.32 7.58
C MET A 31 -13.38 -2.26 8.55
N THR A 32 -13.99 -2.49 9.71
CA THR A 32 -13.35 -3.21 10.82
C THR A 32 -13.09 -4.69 10.54
N SER A 33 -13.76 -5.27 9.55
CA SER A 33 -13.56 -6.68 9.17
C SER A 33 -12.49 -6.86 8.09
N LYS A 34 -11.90 -5.77 7.60
CA LYS A 34 -10.89 -5.82 6.54
C LYS A 34 -9.51 -5.56 7.11
N SER A 35 -8.49 -6.09 6.44
CA SER A 35 -7.11 -5.85 6.83
C SER A 35 -6.24 -5.51 5.63
N VAL A 36 -5.12 -4.83 5.89
CA VAL A 36 -4.11 -4.54 4.86
C VAL A 36 -2.72 -4.73 5.46
N ILE A 37 -1.86 -5.41 4.71
CA ILE A 37 -0.44 -5.55 5.05
C ILE A 37 0.33 -4.64 4.11
N ILE A 38 1.16 -3.76 4.67
CA ILE A 38 2.01 -2.86 3.91
C ILE A 38 3.44 -3.34 4.05
N ASN A 39 4.02 -3.79 2.94
CA ASN A 39 5.31 -4.44 2.91
C ASN A 39 6.32 -3.62 2.11
N PHE A 40 7.44 -3.26 2.73
CA PHE A 40 8.53 -2.54 2.07
C PHE A 40 9.60 -3.52 1.61
N LYS A 41 9.93 -3.50 0.32
CA LYS A 41 10.97 -4.33 -0.27
C LYS A 41 12.02 -3.46 -0.94
N ASN A 42 13.24 -3.97 -1.05
CA ASN A 42 14.32 -3.24 -1.74
C ASN A 42 14.01 -3.06 -3.22
N LYS A 43 13.41 -4.05 -3.85
CA LYS A 43 13.09 -4.01 -5.27
C LYS A 43 11.80 -4.81 -5.52
N VAL A 44 10.99 -4.30 -6.43
CA VAL A 44 9.78 -4.95 -6.93
C VAL A 44 10.00 -5.29 -8.40
N GLU A 45 9.58 -6.48 -8.81
CA GLU A 45 9.69 -6.90 -10.20
C GLU A 45 8.76 -6.10 -11.12
N GLY A 46 9.12 -5.99 -12.39
CA GLY A 46 8.26 -5.42 -13.42
C GLY A 46 8.27 -3.90 -13.50
N ASP A 47 9.35 -3.24 -13.11
CA ASP A 47 9.53 -1.78 -13.19
C ASP A 47 8.46 -0.96 -12.45
N ALA A 48 7.77 -1.57 -11.49
CA ALA A 48 6.79 -0.86 -10.69
C ALA A 48 7.44 -0.28 -9.43
N GLN A 49 6.92 0.84 -8.95
CA GLN A 49 7.31 1.41 -7.67
C GLN A 49 6.53 0.76 -6.53
N GLY A 50 5.45 0.10 -6.84
CA GLY A 50 4.65 -0.64 -5.88
C GLY A 50 3.48 -1.32 -6.57
N TYR A 51 2.80 -2.18 -5.82
CA TYR A 51 1.59 -2.82 -6.30
C TYR A 51 0.72 -3.20 -5.12
N CYS A 52 -0.55 -3.49 -5.39
CA CYS A 52 -1.44 -4.05 -4.38
C CYS A 52 -2.15 -5.28 -4.93
N PHE A 53 -2.48 -6.17 -4.03
CA PHE A 53 -3.21 -7.38 -4.33
C PHE A 53 -4.21 -7.61 -3.20
N ALA A 54 -5.43 -7.98 -3.53
CA ALA A 54 -6.46 -8.19 -2.51
C ALA A 54 -7.24 -9.46 -2.80
N ILE A 55 -7.51 -10.23 -1.74
CA ILE A 55 -8.33 -11.43 -1.79
C ILE A 55 -9.28 -11.37 -0.60
N GLU A 56 -10.58 -11.42 -0.87
CA GLU A 56 -11.63 -11.42 0.14
C GLU A 56 -11.51 -10.22 1.09
N LYS A 57 -11.14 -10.45 2.35
CA LYS A 57 -11.08 -9.43 3.40
C LYS A 57 -9.69 -8.82 3.57
N ASP A 58 -8.70 -9.35 2.88
CA ASP A 58 -7.30 -9.00 3.10
C ASP A 58 -6.69 -8.38 1.86
N ALA A 59 -5.92 -7.34 2.07
CA ALA A 59 -5.15 -6.69 1.02
C ALA A 59 -3.68 -6.69 1.39
N GLU A 60 -2.82 -6.73 0.38
CA GLU A 60 -1.39 -6.58 0.55
C GLU A 60 -0.90 -5.47 -0.37
N VAL A 61 -0.19 -4.51 0.19
CA VAL A 61 0.44 -3.41 -0.54
C VAL A 61 1.94 -3.59 -0.43
N THR A 62 2.62 -3.62 -1.56
CA THR A 62 4.08 -3.74 -1.59
C THR A 62 4.67 -2.46 -2.16
N ILE A 63 5.64 -1.89 -1.45
CA ILE A 63 6.31 -0.65 -1.81
C ILE A 63 7.77 -0.94 -2.07
N SER A 64 8.28 -0.53 -3.23
CA SER A 64 9.70 -0.65 -3.56
C SER A 64 10.47 0.53 -2.98
N LYS A 65 11.66 0.26 -2.48
CA LYS A 65 12.60 1.31 -2.02
C LYS A 65 13.49 1.80 -3.15
N THR A 66 13.52 1.07 -4.28
CA THR A 66 14.30 1.44 -5.46
C THR A 66 13.45 1.35 -6.70
N TRP A 67 13.80 2.13 -7.70
CA TRP A 67 13.12 2.08 -9.00
C TRP A 67 14.08 2.62 -10.07
N ALA A 68 14.12 1.92 -11.21
CA ALA A 68 14.98 2.31 -12.33
C ALA A 68 16.45 2.49 -11.91
N GLY A 69 16.93 1.64 -11.00
CA GLY A 69 18.32 1.65 -10.54
C GLY A 69 18.66 2.73 -9.52
N ARG A 70 17.70 3.49 -9.02
CA ARG A 70 17.95 4.52 -8.00
C ARG A 70 17.12 4.27 -6.75
N LYS A 71 17.58 4.83 -5.64
CA LYS A 71 16.82 4.81 -4.39
C LYS A 71 15.69 5.82 -4.44
N LEU A 72 14.50 5.38 -4.06
CA LEU A 72 13.36 6.27 -3.93
C LEU A 72 13.44 7.02 -2.60
N THR A 73 13.05 8.29 -2.63
CA THR A 73 12.98 9.09 -1.39
C THR A 73 11.82 8.60 -0.54
N PHE A 74 11.87 8.98 0.75
CA PHE A 74 10.76 8.68 1.64
C PHE A 74 9.43 9.22 1.11
N MET A 75 9.43 10.44 0.59
CA MET A 75 8.24 11.06 0.04
C MET A 75 7.69 10.28 -1.16
N GLU A 76 8.57 9.83 -2.05
CA GLU A 76 8.17 9.01 -3.21
C GLU A 76 7.54 7.71 -2.77
N GLN A 77 8.11 7.07 -1.73
CA GLN A 77 7.54 5.83 -1.18
C GLN A 77 6.16 6.08 -0.57
N MET A 78 5.97 7.20 0.12
CA MET A 78 4.68 7.55 0.71
C MET A 78 3.63 7.87 -0.35
N GLN A 79 4.03 8.51 -1.44
CA GLN A 79 3.14 8.75 -2.57
C GLN A 79 2.67 7.44 -3.20
N THR A 80 3.58 6.48 -3.36
CA THR A 80 3.24 5.15 -3.86
C THR A 80 2.27 4.45 -2.91
N LEU A 81 2.54 4.52 -1.62
CA LEU A 81 1.67 3.94 -0.60
C LEU A 81 0.24 4.51 -0.69
N ALA A 82 0.11 5.83 -0.79
CA ALA A 82 -1.20 6.46 -0.90
C ALA A 82 -1.93 6.00 -2.18
N HIS A 83 -1.20 5.91 -3.28
CA HIS A 83 -1.76 5.45 -4.56
C HIS A 83 -2.30 4.02 -4.45
N GLU A 84 -1.52 3.12 -3.84
CA GLU A 84 -1.94 1.73 -3.70
C GLU A 84 -3.11 1.58 -2.73
N LEU A 85 -3.18 2.41 -1.69
CA LEU A 85 -4.33 2.39 -0.78
C LEU A 85 -5.62 2.83 -1.46
N VAL A 86 -5.54 3.67 -2.49
CA VAL A 86 -6.71 4.00 -3.32
C VAL A 86 -7.22 2.75 -4.03
N HIS A 87 -6.34 1.91 -4.56
CA HIS A 87 -6.73 0.64 -5.18
C HIS A 87 -7.33 -0.33 -4.15
N VAL A 88 -6.80 -0.36 -2.94
CA VAL A 88 -7.38 -1.15 -1.84
C VAL A 88 -8.82 -0.70 -1.58
N LYS A 89 -9.06 0.61 -1.53
CA LYS A 89 -10.41 1.16 -1.38
C LYS A 89 -11.31 0.72 -2.52
N GLN A 90 -10.83 0.83 -3.77
CA GLN A 90 -11.61 0.43 -4.94
C GLN A 90 -11.99 -1.04 -4.87
N TYR A 91 -11.05 -1.89 -4.48
CA TYR A 91 -11.34 -3.32 -4.34
C TYR A 91 -12.41 -3.58 -3.29
N PHE A 92 -12.24 -3.02 -2.09
CA PHE A 92 -13.16 -3.29 -0.97
C PHE A 92 -14.55 -2.68 -1.19
N ARG A 93 -14.67 -1.71 -2.08
CA ARG A 93 -15.95 -1.14 -2.50
C ARG A 93 -16.50 -1.76 -3.78
N ASN A 94 -15.92 -2.87 -4.22
CA ASN A 94 -16.33 -3.60 -5.43
C ASN A 94 -16.18 -2.77 -6.72
N GLU A 95 -15.22 -1.86 -6.75
CA GLU A 95 -14.91 -1.08 -7.95
C GLU A 95 -13.85 -1.75 -8.82
N LEU A 96 -13.18 -2.81 -8.29
CA LEU A 96 -12.22 -3.64 -9.01
C LEU A 96 -12.69 -5.08 -8.98
N SER A 97 -12.36 -5.86 -10.02
CA SER A 97 -12.65 -7.28 -10.07
C SER A 97 -11.77 -8.05 -9.09
N TYR A 98 -12.27 -9.20 -8.64
CA TYR A 98 -11.53 -10.09 -7.76
C TYR A 98 -10.20 -10.50 -8.37
N GLY A 99 -9.12 -10.33 -7.62
CA GLY A 99 -7.78 -10.68 -8.06
C GLY A 99 -7.08 -9.67 -8.94
N GLU A 100 -7.71 -8.53 -9.26
CA GLU A 100 -7.03 -7.46 -9.98
C GLU A 100 -6.01 -6.77 -9.10
N THR A 101 -4.92 -6.32 -9.71
CA THR A 101 -3.87 -5.57 -9.03
C THR A 101 -3.79 -4.15 -9.55
N GLY A 102 -3.42 -3.22 -8.67
CA GLY A 102 -3.10 -1.87 -9.07
C GLY A 102 -1.59 -1.67 -9.07
N ASP A 103 -1.03 -1.29 -10.22
CA ASP A 103 0.40 -1.05 -10.35
C ASP A 103 0.67 0.44 -10.46
N PHE A 104 1.73 0.89 -9.77
CA PHE A 104 2.20 2.26 -9.86
C PHE A 104 3.64 2.26 -10.39
N CYS A 105 3.83 2.89 -11.53
CA CYS A 105 5.13 2.97 -12.17
C CYS A 105 5.62 4.40 -12.24
#